data_2d290f814a14577cd0b61abb5508252a
#
_entry.id   2d290f814a14577cd0b61abb5508252a
#
_cell.length_a   1.000
_cell.length_b   1.000
_cell.length_c   1.000
_cell.angle_alpha   90.00
_cell.angle_beta   90.00
_cell.angle_gamma   90.00
#
_symmetry.space_group_name_H-M   'P 1'
#
loop_
_entity.id
_entity.type
_entity.pdbx_description
1 polymer ?
#
loop_
_entity_poly.entity_id
_entity_poly.type
_entity_poly.pdbx_seq_one_letter_code
_entity_poly.pdbx_strand_id
1 'polypeptide(L)'
;MKLKNEFKKALQFENQKDKIEHDSKILMFKFLSIVEREMELRDMSKKELAQQLETSPSYVTQLFRGTKTINLIKLVQLQNLFNIEFDIQLVNNKRKTKKPIRTIKKAKSKSLATAR
;
A
#
# COMPACT_ATOMS: atom_id res chain seq x y z
N MET A 1 -22.26 -19.60 -27.97
CA MET A 1 -22.16 -18.45 -27.64
C MET A 1 -22.73 -18.01 -26.36
N LYS A 2 -23.92 -18.38 -26.03
CA LYS A 2 -24.43 -18.06 -24.77
C LYS A 2 -23.57 -18.58 -23.66
N LEU A 3 -23.18 -19.80 -23.72
CA LEU A 3 -22.35 -20.43 -22.73
C LEU A 3 -21.03 -19.69 -22.61
N LYS A 4 -20.49 -19.30 -23.73
CA LYS A 4 -19.25 -18.59 -23.77
C LYS A 4 -19.37 -17.26 -23.09
N ASN A 5 -20.46 -16.56 -23.29
CA ASN A 5 -20.68 -15.27 -22.66
C ASN A 5 -20.82 -15.40 -21.16
N GLU A 6 -21.52 -16.42 -20.74
CA GLU A 6 -21.69 -16.63 -19.31
C GLU A 6 -20.39 -16.99 -18.64
N PHE A 7 -19.59 -17.80 -19.32
CA PHE A 7 -18.30 -18.19 -18.79
C PHE A 7 -17.40 -16.96 -18.69
N LYS A 8 -17.44 -16.14 -19.71
CA LYS A 8 -16.66 -14.94 -19.73
C LYS A 8 -17.08 -14.01 -18.63
N LYS A 9 -18.36 -13.88 -18.38
CA LYS A 9 -18.88 -13.05 -17.34
C LYS A 9 -18.41 -13.55 -15.99
N ALA A 10 -18.48 -14.83 -15.75
CA ALA A 10 -18.05 -15.41 -14.50
C ALA A 10 -16.55 -15.16 -14.29
N LEU A 11 -15.78 -15.33 -15.34
CA LEU A 11 -14.35 -15.10 -15.25
C LEU A 11 -14.04 -13.64 -14.98
N GLN A 12 -14.78 -12.76 -15.61
CA GLN A 12 -14.57 -11.35 -15.40
C GLN A 12 -14.85 -10.97 -13.97
N PHE A 13 -15.92 -11.49 -13.41
CA PHE A 13 -16.30 -11.21 -12.05
C PHE A 13 -15.22 -11.71 -11.10
N GLU A 14 -14.78 -12.95 -11.30
CA GLU A 14 -13.73 -13.50 -10.46
C GLU A 14 -12.42 -12.76 -10.65
N ASN A 15 -12.13 -12.40 -11.89
CA ASN A 15 -10.91 -11.67 -12.17
C ASN A 15 -10.87 -10.33 -11.47
N GLN A 16 -12.02 -9.67 -11.36
CA GLN A 16 -12.07 -8.41 -10.69
C GLN A 16 -11.79 -8.57 -9.20
N LYS A 17 -12.38 -9.60 -8.62
CA LYS A 17 -12.17 -9.87 -7.21
C LYS A 17 -10.71 -10.22 -6.96
N ASP A 18 -10.17 -11.10 -7.79
CA ASP A 18 -8.78 -11.50 -7.67
C ASP A 18 -7.86 -10.31 -7.87
N LYS A 19 -8.22 -9.45 -8.80
CA LYS A 19 -7.42 -8.28 -9.06
C LYS A 19 -7.41 -7.34 -7.87
N ILE A 20 -8.55 -7.15 -7.24
CA ILE A 20 -8.62 -6.29 -6.07
C ILE A 20 -7.77 -6.86 -4.93
N GLU A 21 -7.85 -8.17 -4.72
CA GLU A 21 -7.04 -8.80 -3.70
C GLU A 21 -5.57 -8.65 -4.02
N HIS A 22 -5.21 -8.89 -5.27
CA HIS A 22 -3.83 -8.75 -5.70
C HIS A 22 -3.34 -7.32 -5.52
N ASP A 23 -4.15 -6.36 -5.97
CA ASP A 23 -3.77 -4.96 -5.87
C ASP A 23 -3.68 -4.50 -4.42
N SER A 24 -4.51 -5.07 -3.55
CA SER A 24 -4.45 -4.77 -2.13
C SER A 24 -3.10 -5.19 -1.55
N LYS A 25 -2.64 -6.37 -1.95
CA LYS A 25 -1.34 -6.86 -1.49
C LYS A 25 -0.21 -6.02 -2.05
N ILE A 26 -0.32 -5.62 -3.30
CA ILE A 26 0.69 -4.77 -3.91
C ILE A 26 0.78 -3.44 -3.14
N LEU A 27 -0.36 -2.86 -2.81
CA LEU A 27 -0.38 -1.62 -2.06
C LEU A 27 0.23 -1.82 -0.68
N MET A 28 -0.12 -2.90 -0.02
CA MET A 28 0.42 -3.20 1.29
C MET A 28 1.94 -3.37 1.22
N PHE A 29 2.42 -4.07 0.20
CA PHE A 29 3.86 -4.30 0.06
C PHE A 29 4.63 -3.02 -0.17
N LYS A 30 4.00 -1.99 -0.73
CA LYS A 30 4.66 -0.70 -0.86
C LYS A 30 4.94 -0.12 0.53
N PHE A 31 3.99 -0.26 1.44
CA PHE A 31 4.20 0.19 2.81
C PHE A 31 5.25 -0.70 3.49
N LEU A 32 5.13 -2.00 3.31
CA LEU A 32 6.02 -2.94 4.00
C LEU A 32 7.45 -2.86 3.51
N SER A 33 7.66 -2.47 2.26
CA SER A 33 9.02 -2.31 1.76
C SER A 33 9.73 -1.18 2.47
N ILE A 34 9.00 -0.11 2.79
CA ILE A 34 9.56 0.99 3.55
C ILE A 34 9.86 0.52 4.98
N VAL A 35 8.93 -0.25 5.56
CA VAL A 35 9.11 -0.78 6.91
C VAL A 35 10.34 -1.69 6.95
N GLU A 36 10.48 -2.53 5.94
CA GLU A 36 11.61 -3.46 5.90
C GLU A 36 12.93 -2.69 5.84
N ARG A 37 12.97 -1.63 5.06
CA ARG A 37 14.17 -0.83 4.99
C ARG A 37 14.48 -0.20 6.35
N GLU A 38 13.47 0.31 7.04
CA GLU A 38 13.67 0.89 8.35
C GLU A 38 14.13 -0.14 9.36
N MET A 39 13.61 -1.37 9.24
CA MET A 39 14.05 -2.46 10.09
C MET A 39 15.53 -2.76 9.86
N GLU A 40 15.92 -2.81 8.59
CA GLU A 40 17.31 -3.09 8.26
C GLU A 40 18.24 -2.00 8.79
N LEU A 41 17.82 -0.76 8.68
CA LEU A 41 18.62 0.33 9.18
C LEU A 41 18.82 0.26 10.69
N ARG A 42 17.86 -0.33 11.37
CA ARG A 42 17.91 -0.43 12.83
C ARG A 42 18.29 -1.83 13.32
N ASP A 43 18.60 -2.72 12.37
CA ASP A 43 18.94 -4.10 12.71
C ASP A 43 17.84 -4.74 13.55
N MET A 44 16.61 -4.50 13.17
CA MET A 44 15.44 -5.00 13.89
C MET A 44 14.90 -6.25 13.23
N SER A 45 14.64 -7.29 14.01
CA SER A 45 14.09 -8.53 13.50
C SER A 45 12.56 -8.45 13.46
N LYS A 46 11.96 -9.39 12.73
CA LYS A 46 10.50 -9.46 12.70
C LYS A 46 9.92 -9.75 14.08
N LYS A 47 10.65 -10.49 14.88
CA LYS A 47 10.22 -10.79 16.23
C LYS A 47 10.17 -9.52 17.05
N GLU A 48 11.20 -8.69 16.92
CA GLU A 48 11.24 -7.42 17.63
C GLU A 48 10.14 -6.48 17.13
N LEU A 49 9.91 -6.49 15.83
CA LEU A 49 8.84 -5.68 15.27
C LEU A 49 7.49 -6.11 15.86
N ALA A 50 7.26 -7.42 15.95
CA ALA A 50 6.03 -7.93 16.52
C ALA A 50 5.84 -7.47 17.95
N GLN A 51 6.92 -7.48 18.72
CA GLN A 51 6.84 -7.01 20.09
C GLN A 51 6.49 -5.54 20.16
N GLN A 52 7.09 -4.75 19.31
CA GLN A 52 6.83 -3.31 19.30
C GLN A 52 5.40 -2.99 18.87
N LEU A 53 4.84 -3.82 17.99
CA LEU A 53 3.47 -3.63 17.55
C LEU A 53 2.46 -4.34 18.45
N GLU A 54 2.95 -4.99 19.49
CA GLU A 54 2.10 -5.72 20.41
C GLU A 54 1.28 -6.79 19.69
N THR A 55 1.97 -7.55 18.87
CA THR A 55 1.31 -8.61 18.12
C THR A 55 2.24 -9.82 18.09
N SER A 56 1.83 -10.87 17.42
CA SER A 56 2.63 -12.09 17.38
C SER A 56 3.61 -12.09 16.22
N PRO A 57 4.73 -12.79 16.35
CA PRO A 57 5.64 -12.92 15.22
C PRO A 57 4.97 -13.59 14.03
N SER A 58 4.01 -14.48 14.28
CA SER A 58 3.27 -15.12 13.21
C SER A 58 2.48 -14.10 12.40
N TYR A 59 1.88 -13.12 13.07
CA TYR A 59 1.13 -12.08 12.40
C TYR A 59 2.06 -11.28 11.47
N VAL A 60 3.22 -10.90 11.97
CA VAL A 60 4.17 -10.14 11.17
C VAL A 60 4.62 -10.98 9.95
N THR A 61 4.90 -12.25 10.17
CA THR A 61 5.29 -13.14 9.08
C THR A 61 4.18 -13.20 8.03
N GLN A 62 2.93 -13.27 8.46
CA GLN A 62 1.82 -13.36 7.53
C GLN A 62 1.65 -12.06 6.75
N LEU A 63 1.92 -10.92 7.38
CA LEU A 63 1.87 -9.64 6.66
C LEU A 63 2.91 -9.64 5.55
N PHE A 64 4.14 -10.04 5.86
CA PHE A 64 5.21 -10.02 4.86
C PHE A 64 5.03 -11.07 3.77
N ARG A 65 4.23 -12.09 4.05
CA ARG A 65 3.92 -13.09 3.04
C ARG A 65 2.72 -12.69 2.20
N GLY A 66 1.96 -11.73 2.66
CA GLY A 66 0.77 -11.29 1.96
C GLY A 66 -0.46 -12.13 2.26
N THR A 67 -0.42 -12.97 3.29
CA THR A 67 -1.59 -13.76 3.64
C THR A 67 -2.54 -13.00 4.55
N LYS A 68 -2.08 -11.90 5.12
CA LYS A 68 -2.94 -11.01 5.87
C LYS A 68 -2.67 -9.60 5.43
N THR A 69 -3.70 -8.75 5.49
CA THR A 69 -3.51 -7.35 5.14
C THR A 69 -3.41 -6.52 6.40
N ILE A 70 -2.61 -5.48 6.31
CA ILE A 70 -2.39 -4.61 7.45
C ILE A 70 -3.51 -3.58 7.52
N ASN A 71 -3.88 -3.16 8.70
CA ASN A 71 -4.90 -2.13 8.82
C ASN A 71 -4.24 -0.78 9.11
N LEU A 72 -5.05 0.27 9.06
CA LEU A 72 -4.52 1.62 9.21
C LEU A 72 -3.95 1.87 10.59
N ILE A 73 -4.52 1.26 11.61
CA ILE A 73 -4.01 1.44 12.96
C ILE A 73 -2.58 0.94 13.04
N LYS A 74 -2.33 -0.22 12.45
CA LYS A 74 -0.97 -0.77 12.45
C LYS A 74 -0.02 0.10 11.65
N LEU A 75 -0.51 0.70 10.56
CA LEU A 75 0.34 1.60 9.79
C LEU A 75 0.73 2.82 10.61
N VAL A 76 -0.20 3.36 11.38
CA VAL A 76 0.11 4.50 12.23
C VAL A 76 1.08 4.09 13.32
N GLN A 77 0.92 2.90 13.87
CA GLN A 77 1.86 2.40 14.88
C GLN A 77 3.26 2.29 14.30
N LEU A 78 3.35 1.85 13.04
CA LEU A 78 4.65 1.76 12.38
C LEU A 78 5.26 3.14 12.17
N GLN A 79 4.45 4.12 11.81
CA GLN A 79 4.94 5.48 11.65
C GLN A 79 5.52 5.98 12.96
N ASN A 80 4.81 5.73 14.05
CA ASN A 80 5.27 6.19 15.35
C ASN A 80 6.53 5.45 15.78
N LEU A 81 6.56 4.15 15.52
CA LEU A 81 7.70 3.33 15.92
C LEU A 81 8.99 3.79 15.25
N PHE A 82 8.93 4.05 13.97
CA PHE A 82 10.12 4.43 13.21
C PHE A 82 10.30 5.94 13.09
N ASN A 83 9.37 6.70 13.63
CA ASN A 83 9.39 8.15 13.55
C ASN A 83 9.42 8.60 12.09
N ILE A 84 8.52 8.04 11.30
CA ILE A 84 8.38 8.37 9.89
C ILE A 84 6.93 8.72 9.62
N GLU A 85 6.67 9.19 8.43
CA GLU A 85 5.32 9.47 8.01
C GLU A 85 5.18 9.00 6.56
N PHE A 86 4.16 8.20 6.28
CA PHE A 86 3.93 7.76 4.91
C PHE A 86 3.29 8.92 4.15
N ASP A 87 3.91 9.29 3.06
CA ASP A 87 3.44 10.39 2.24
C ASP A 87 2.60 9.80 1.11
N ILE A 88 1.37 10.23 1.01
CA ILE A 88 0.44 9.68 0.04
C ILE A 88 0.22 10.68 -1.07
N GLN A 89 0.52 10.26 -2.29
CA GLN A 89 0.37 11.11 -3.45
C GLN A 89 -0.49 10.42 -4.47
N LEU A 90 -1.28 11.20 -5.14
CA LEU A 90 -2.14 10.67 -6.18
C LEU A 90 -1.40 10.62 -7.49
N VAL A 91 -1.38 9.44 -8.09
CA VAL A 91 -0.79 9.27 -9.41
C VAL A 91 -1.90 8.81 -10.34
N ASN A 92 -2.09 9.54 -11.41
CA ASN A 92 -3.16 9.22 -12.34
C ASN A 92 -2.66 8.32 -13.43
N ASN A 93 -2.89 7.04 -13.30
CA ASN A 93 -2.41 6.07 -14.24
C ASN A 93 -3.14 6.06 -15.55
N LYS A 94 -4.43 6.27 -15.51
CA LYS A 94 -5.16 6.12 -16.65
C LYS A 94 -5.30 7.23 -17.45
N ARG A 95 -5.44 8.27 -16.97
CA ARG A 95 -5.73 9.29 -17.74
C ARG A 95 -4.68 10.05 -18.01
N LYS A 96 -3.67 9.51 -18.19
CA LYS A 96 -2.63 10.17 -18.57
C LYS A 96 -2.95 11.08 -19.54
N THR A 97 -3.90 11.00 -19.96
CA THR A 97 -4.21 11.79 -21.01
C THR A 97 -4.61 13.07 -20.57
N LYS A 98 -4.91 13.39 -19.92
CA LYS A 98 -5.45 14.53 -19.67
C LYS A 98 -4.81 15.40 -19.08
N LYS A 99 -4.67 15.88 -19.05
CA LYS A 99 -4.25 16.77 -18.56
C LYS A 99 -4.05 17.16 -17.56
N PRO A 100 -3.69 17.57 -17.26
CA PRO A 100 -3.39 17.86 -16.27
C PRO A 100 -3.68 18.65 -15.59
N ILE A 101 -3.77 18.77 -15.33
CA ILE A 101 -4.06 19.29 -14.71
C ILE A 101 -3.51 19.86 -14.07
N ARG A 102 -3.31 19.96 -14.24
CA ARG A 102 -2.87 20.39 -13.61
C ARG A 102 -2.52 20.99 -12.95
N THR A 103 -2.50 21.07 -13.07
CA THR A 103 -2.28 21.47 -12.48
C THR A 103 -2.06 21.73 -11.54
N ILE A 104 -2.20 22.01 -11.32
CA ILE A 104 -2.12 22.13 -10.41
C ILE A 104 -1.40 22.25 -9.75
N LYS A 105 -0.93 22.27 -9.91
CA LYS A 105 -0.34 22.42 -9.22
C LYS A 105 0.32 22.76 -8.59
N LYS A 106 0.50 22.86 -8.76
CA LYS A 106 0.88 23.20 -8.06
C LYS A 106 1.23 23.37 -7.29
N ALA A 107 1.28 23.28 -7.58
CA ALA A 107 1.38 23.49 -6.66
C ALA A 107 1.89 23.43 -6.01
N LYS A 108 2.01 23.56 -6.17
CA LYS A 108 2.24 23.69 -5.43
C LYS A 108 2.72 23.63 -4.79
N SER A 109 3.05 23.56 -5.05
CA SER A 109 3.27 23.74 -4.28
C SER A 109 3.81 23.83 -3.82
N LYS A 110 4.05 24.00 -3.98
CA LYS A 110 4.23 24.34 -3.37
C LYS A 110 4.37 24.45 -2.69
N SER A 111 4.60 24.39 -2.94
CA SER A 111 4.44 24.73 -2.18
C SER A 111 4.64 24.73 -1.63
N LEU A 112 4.82 24.77 -1.78
CA LEU A 112 4.70 25.06 -1.14
C LEU A 112 5.05 25.15 -0.65
N ALA A 113 5.37 25.10 -0.87
CA ALA A 113 5.42 25.38 -0.24
C ALA A 113 5.79 25.53 0.16
N THR A 114 6.05 25.60 -0.14
CA THR A 114 6.05 25.98 0.41
C THR A 114 6.20 26.11 0.82
N ALA A 115 6.37 26.13 0.51
CA ALA A 115 6.21 26.46 1.04
C ALA A 115 6.43 26.65 1.28
N ARG A 116 6.66 26.95 1.09
CA ARG A 116 6.54 27.33 1.39
C ARG A 116 6.52 27.52 1.65
#